data_428ccd7b6f68fefcb9003bde968b1a7e
#
_entry.id   428ccd7b6f68fefcb9003bde968b1a7e
#
_cell.length_a   1.000
_cell.length_b   1.000
_cell.length_c   1.000
_cell.angle_alpha   90.00
_cell.angle_beta   90.00
_cell.angle_gamma   90.00
#
_symmetry.space_group_name_H-M   'P 1'
#
loop_
_entity.id
_entity.type
_entity.pdbx_description
1 polymer ?
#
loop_
_entity_poly.entity_id
_entity_poly.type
_entity_poly.pdbx_seq_one_letter_code
_entity_poly.pdbx_strand_id
1 'polypeptide(L)'
;MRVIRAPAIGRAHELVVKMILEKGRVLQTEDDEATVEFEEVALQVDTPLAGPMVSPHSRFQQRFVEQYATDLLHGSHASFEYDYHGRLFDWGERLSVEGVPVHVDQIEYIAEKLKKSPVSRRAIAITWNPVIDEQLDDCPCLQLVQCTLRDGRLAMRVIFRSNDMLTAAGANMYALVQLQKSIAGRLGVPCGTYTHISLVPHIYYLRDMHDIEPFCGKGEFIQPVQEVCRACGRCPRAKTV
;
A
#
# COMPACT_ATOMS: atom_id res chain seq x y z
N MET A 1 -13.03 6.79 9.71
CA MET A 1 -11.90 6.90 8.75
C MET A 1 -11.17 8.22 8.90
N ARG A 2 -9.88 8.21 9.11
CA ARG A 2 -9.03 9.41 9.18
C ARG A 2 -8.50 9.76 7.79
N VAL A 3 -8.53 11.05 7.43
CA VAL A 3 -7.96 11.52 6.15
C VAL A 3 -6.68 12.31 6.41
N ILE A 4 -5.58 11.92 5.74
CA ILE A 4 -4.30 12.63 5.72
C ILE A 4 -4.09 13.15 4.29
N ARG A 5 -3.86 14.45 4.16
CA ARG A 5 -3.50 15.08 2.87
C ARG A 5 -2.03 15.45 2.85
N ALA A 6 -1.37 15.13 1.75
CA ALA A 6 0.04 15.43 1.57
C ALA A 6 0.33 15.80 0.11
N PRO A 7 1.34 16.64 -0.14
CA PRO A 7 1.72 16.99 -1.52
C PRO A 7 2.39 15.82 -2.26
N ALA A 8 3.13 14.95 -1.54
CA ALA A 8 3.90 13.85 -2.12
C ALA A 8 3.75 12.56 -1.28
N ILE A 9 3.99 11.41 -1.90
CA ILE A 9 3.81 10.10 -1.24
C ILE A 9 4.80 9.87 -0.10
N GLY A 10 6.05 10.29 -0.21
CA GLY A 10 7.02 10.18 0.90
C GLY A 10 6.55 10.95 2.13
N ARG A 11 5.95 12.14 1.94
CA ARG A 11 5.39 12.92 3.05
C ARG A 11 4.12 12.27 3.63
N ALA A 12 3.25 11.69 2.80
CA ALA A 12 2.10 10.94 3.26
C ALA A 12 2.51 9.76 4.14
N HIS A 13 3.56 9.04 3.73
CA HIS A 13 4.15 7.93 4.48
C HIS A 13 4.63 8.38 5.87
N GLU A 14 5.41 9.47 5.96
CA GLU A 14 5.86 10.00 7.24
C GLU A 14 4.71 10.36 8.19
N LEU A 15 3.68 11.03 7.65
CA LEU A 15 2.54 11.48 8.44
C LEU A 15 1.70 10.31 8.99
N VAL A 16 1.51 9.25 8.21
CA VAL A 16 0.72 8.10 8.67
C VAL A 16 1.48 7.27 9.70
N VAL A 17 2.78 7.03 9.49
CA VAL A 17 3.62 6.33 10.47
C VAL A 17 3.60 7.10 11.81
N LYS A 18 3.83 8.40 11.76
CA LYS A 18 3.77 9.27 12.95
C LYS A 18 2.44 9.17 13.65
N MET A 19 1.33 9.27 12.93
CA MET A 19 -0.01 9.21 13.49
C MET A 19 -0.30 7.87 14.18
N ILE A 20 0.11 6.73 13.57
CA ILE A 20 -0.10 5.41 14.14
C ILE A 20 0.69 5.25 15.42
N LEU A 21 1.96 5.67 15.42
CA LEU A 21 2.82 5.59 16.60
C LEU A 21 2.32 6.46 17.77
N GLU A 22 1.68 7.60 17.46
CA GLU A 22 1.14 8.51 18.48
C GLU A 22 -0.24 8.09 19.03
N LYS A 23 -1.08 7.45 18.19
CA LYS A 23 -2.52 7.30 18.46
C LYS A 23 -3.04 5.89 18.30
N GLY A 24 -2.22 4.98 17.81
CA GLY A 24 -2.59 3.59 17.61
C GLY A 24 -2.78 2.84 18.93
N ARG A 25 -3.38 1.67 18.82
CA ARG A 25 -3.56 0.73 19.94
C ARG A 25 -2.69 -0.49 19.71
N VAL A 26 -2.15 -1.03 20.78
CA VAL A 26 -1.43 -2.31 20.71
C VAL A 26 -2.41 -3.44 20.66
N LEU A 27 -2.21 -4.30 19.67
CA LEU A 27 -2.97 -5.52 19.46
C LEU A 27 -2.00 -6.68 19.22
N GLN A 28 -2.47 -7.88 19.53
CA GLN A 28 -1.80 -9.12 19.19
C GLN A 28 -2.42 -9.67 17.92
N THR A 29 -1.60 -10.06 16.93
CA THR A 29 -2.08 -10.69 15.71
C THR A 29 -2.36 -12.19 15.93
N GLU A 30 -3.00 -12.82 14.97
CA GLU A 30 -3.21 -14.28 14.96
C GLU A 30 -1.89 -15.07 14.89
N ASP A 31 -0.82 -14.47 14.35
CA ASP A 31 0.54 -15.04 14.27
C ASP A 31 1.39 -14.77 15.53
N ASP A 32 0.75 -14.35 16.62
CA ASP A 32 1.39 -14.04 17.91
C ASP A 32 2.41 -12.88 17.84
N GLU A 33 2.30 -12.00 16.80
CA GLU A 33 3.07 -10.78 16.67
C GLU A 33 2.33 -9.58 17.28
N ALA A 34 3.07 -8.65 17.87
CA ALA A 34 2.49 -7.43 18.43
C ALA A 34 2.55 -6.28 17.43
N THR A 35 1.41 -5.66 17.20
CA THR A 35 1.25 -4.49 16.32
C THR A 35 0.75 -3.27 17.08
N VAL A 36 1.06 -2.09 16.54
CA VAL A 36 0.31 -0.87 16.82
C VAL A 36 -0.60 -0.63 15.65
N GLU A 37 -1.90 -0.63 15.88
CA GLU A 37 -2.93 -0.46 14.85
C GLU A 37 -3.71 0.83 15.04
N PHE A 38 -4.21 1.37 13.95
CA PHE A 38 -5.12 2.50 13.94
C PHE A 38 -6.41 2.15 13.18
N GLU A 39 -7.45 2.96 13.37
CA GLU A 39 -8.66 2.90 12.56
C GLU A 39 -8.33 3.16 11.09
N GLU A 40 -9.27 2.88 10.19
CA GLU A 40 -9.08 3.06 8.76
C GLU A 40 -8.59 4.48 8.41
N VAL A 41 -7.61 4.54 7.53
CA VAL A 41 -6.98 5.78 7.07
C VAL A 41 -7.05 5.91 5.55
N ALA A 42 -7.27 7.14 5.08
CA ALA A 42 -7.10 7.51 3.68
C ALA A 42 -5.98 8.54 3.55
N LEU A 43 -4.96 8.21 2.74
CA LEU A 43 -3.88 9.11 2.36
C LEU A 43 -4.22 9.70 0.99
N GLN A 44 -4.48 10.99 0.93
CA GLN A 44 -4.74 11.70 -0.32
C GLN A 44 -3.50 12.49 -0.72
N VAL A 45 -2.96 12.20 -1.91
CA VAL A 45 -1.77 12.84 -2.45
C VAL A 45 -2.14 13.58 -3.74
N ASP A 46 -1.96 14.89 -3.73
CA ASP A 46 -2.42 15.74 -4.83
C ASP A 46 -1.47 15.70 -6.04
N THR A 47 -0.17 15.58 -5.79
CA THR A 47 0.87 15.51 -6.83
C THR A 47 1.74 14.26 -6.64
N PRO A 48 1.21 13.06 -6.94
CA PRO A 48 1.84 11.80 -6.56
C PRO A 48 3.23 11.56 -7.18
N LEU A 49 3.52 12.20 -8.30
CA LEU A 49 4.83 12.14 -8.96
C LEU A 49 5.82 13.23 -8.47
N ALA A 50 5.39 14.14 -7.58
CA ALA A 50 6.29 15.13 -7.01
C ALA A 50 7.18 14.51 -5.92
N GLY A 51 8.40 15.05 -5.78
CA GLY A 51 9.31 14.63 -4.72
C GLY A 51 8.97 15.22 -3.33
N PRO A 52 9.40 14.56 -2.26
CA PRO A 52 10.02 13.26 -2.26
C PRO A 52 9.00 12.13 -2.46
N MET A 53 9.27 11.21 -3.39
CA MET A 53 8.43 10.03 -3.60
C MET A 53 8.75 8.92 -2.59
N VAL A 54 9.93 8.94 -1.98
CA VAL A 54 10.36 8.03 -0.92
C VAL A 54 10.71 8.87 0.30
N SER A 55 10.24 8.46 1.47
CA SER A 55 10.66 9.08 2.71
C SER A 55 12.14 8.80 2.97
N PRO A 56 12.97 9.81 3.34
CA PRO A 56 14.36 9.57 3.72
C PRO A 56 14.49 8.71 4.99
N HIS A 57 13.40 8.56 5.74
CA HIS A 57 13.33 7.75 6.96
C HIS A 57 12.96 6.28 6.69
N SER A 58 12.48 5.95 5.48
CA SER A 58 12.11 4.57 5.14
C SER A 58 13.34 3.68 5.03
N ARG A 59 13.23 2.43 5.52
CA ARG A 59 14.22 1.36 5.28
C ARG A 59 14.43 1.12 3.78
N PHE A 60 13.35 1.11 3.03
CA PHE A 60 13.38 0.86 1.59
C PHE A 60 13.56 2.17 0.82
N GLN A 61 14.79 2.38 0.33
CA GLN A 61 15.19 3.55 -0.42
C GLN A 61 14.98 3.39 -1.93
N GLN A 62 15.30 4.40 -2.71
CA GLN A 62 14.99 4.57 -4.13
C GLN A 62 15.21 3.28 -4.97
N ARG A 63 16.38 2.65 -4.86
CA ARG A 63 16.71 1.44 -5.62
C ARG A 63 15.75 0.28 -5.36
N PHE A 64 15.35 0.09 -4.11
CA PHE A 64 14.42 -0.98 -3.75
C PHE A 64 13.02 -0.72 -4.31
N VAL A 65 12.50 0.50 -4.11
CA VAL A 65 11.14 0.82 -4.55
C VAL A 65 11.00 0.85 -6.07
N GLU A 66 12.07 1.20 -6.80
CA GLU A 66 12.13 1.10 -8.26
C GLU A 66 12.09 -0.34 -8.74
N GLN A 67 12.85 -1.25 -8.09
CA GLN A 67 12.78 -2.67 -8.41
C GLN A 67 11.39 -3.23 -8.10
N TYR A 68 10.83 -2.91 -6.93
CA TYR A 68 9.49 -3.33 -6.55
C TYR A 68 8.41 -2.83 -7.53
N ALA A 69 8.53 -1.59 -8.01
CA ALA A 69 7.65 -1.07 -9.05
C ALA A 69 7.83 -1.78 -10.40
N THR A 70 9.06 -2.15 -10.75
CA THR A 70 9.36 -2.93 -11.96
C THR A 70 8.72 -4.31 -11.87
N ASP A 71 8.83 -4.98 -10.73
CA ASP A 71 8.22 -6.29 -10.48
C ASP A 71 6.69 -6.23 -10.57
N LEU A 72 6.08 -5.19 -10.00
CA LEU A 72 4.64 -4.98 -10.13
C LEU A 72 4.19 -4.73 -11.56
N LEU A 73 4.95 -3.97 -12.35
CA LEU A 73 4.56 -3.60 -13.72
C LEU A 73 4.86 -4.70 -14.75
N HIS A 74 5.89 -5.51 -14.54
CA HIS A 74 6.43 -6.43 -15.54
C HIS A 74 6.54 -7.89 -15.08
N GLY A 75 6.18 -8.17 -13.85
CA GLY A 75 6.32 -9.48 -13.22
C GLY A 75 7.68 -9.66 -12.55
N SER A 76 7.73 -10.59 -11.62
CA SER A 76 8.92 -11.00 -10.88
C SER A 76 9.22 -12.47 -11.14
N HIS A 77 10.49 -12.87 -11.03
CA HIS A 77 10.90 -14.27 -11.02
C HIS A 77 10.87 -14.89 -9.62
N ALA A 78 10.53 -14.09 -8.58
CA ALA A 78 10.40 -14.60 -7.22
C ALA A 78 9.13 -15.43 -7.08
N SER A 79 9.23 -16.55 -6.36
CA SER A 79 8.08 -17.39 -6.05
C SER A 79 7.42 -16.86 -4.77
N PHE A 80 6.22 -16.32 -4.90
CA PHE A 80 5.35 -15.90 -3.79
C PHE A 80 4.07 -16.73 -3.83
N GLU A 81 3.32 -16.79 -2.72
CA GLU A 81 1.98 -17.39 -2.70
C GLU A 81 1.03 -16.66 -3.65
N TYR A 82 1.19 -15.34 -3.74
CA TYR A 82 0.57 -14.49 -4.75
C TYR A 82 1.52 -13.34 -5.13
N ASP A 83 1.34 -12.77 -6.31
CA ASP A 83 1.97 -11.51 -6.69
C ASP A 83 0.93 -10.55 -7.29
N TYR A 84 1.14 -9.26 -7.08
CA TYR A 84 0.22 -8.26 -7.60
C TYR A 84 0.26 -8.13 -9.11
N HIS A 85 1.37 -8.47 -9.76
CA HIS A 85 1.46 -8.47 -11.22
C HIS A 85 0.49 -9.49 -11.82
N GLY A 86 0.58 -10.75 -11.41
CA GLY A 86 -0.32 -11.80 -11.86
C GLY A 86 -1.79 -11.44 -11.61
N ARG A 87 -2.09 -10.90 -10.41
CA ARG A 87 -3.46 -10.49 -10.09
C ARG A 87 -3.99 -9.32 -10.92
N LEU A 88 -3.15 -8.39 -11.32
CA LEU A 88 -3.57 -7.18 -12.06
C LEU A 88 -3.50 -7.35 -13.57
N PHE A 89 -2.50 -8.07 -14.09
CA PHE A 89 -2.23 -8.19 -15.52
C PHE A 89 -2.59 -9.56 -16.11
N ASP A 90 -2.78 -10.57 -15.27
CA ASP A 90 -3.17 -11.92 -15.69
C ASP A 90 -4.16 -12.56 -14.70
N TRP A 91 -5.20 -11.80 -14.35
CA TRP A 91 -6.24 -12.26 -13.45
C TRP A 91 -6.91 -13.55 -13.95
N GLY A 92 -7.07 -14.49 -13.07
CA GLY A 92 -7.69 -15.78 -13.39
C GLY A 92 -6.73 -16.94 -13.26
N GLU A 93 -5.48 -16.71 -12.82
CA GLU A 93 -4.53 -17.77 -12.47
C GLU A 93 -5.25 -18.88 -11.69
N ARG A 94 -5.05 -20.15 -12.11
CA ARG A 94 -5.71 -21.34 -11.57
C ARG A 94 -7.23 -21.42 -11.79
N LEU A 95 -7.83 -20.49 -12.53
CA LEU A 95 -9.22 -20.56 -12.93
C LEU A 95 -9.37 -21.06 -14.36
N SER A 96 -10.43 -21.82 -14.61
CA SER A 96 -10.81 -22.22 -15.95
C SER A 96 -12.32 -22.18 -16.10
N VAL A 97 -12.80 -21.83 -17.29
CA VAL A 97 -14.21 -21.93 -17.69
C VAL A 97 -14.29 -22.94 -18.82
N GLU A 98 -15.06 -24.00 -18.62
CA GLU A 98 -15.19 -25.12 -19.57
C GLU A 98 -13.82 -25.73 -19.98
N GLY A 99 -12.87 -25.78 -19.03
CA GLY A 99 -11.51 -26.31 -19.26
C GLY A 99 -10.55 -25.34 -19.95
N VAL A 100 -11.00 -24.11 -20.25
CA VAL A 100 -10.13 -23.07 -20.82
C VAL A 100 -9.61 -22.18 -19.70
N PRO A 101 -8.27 -21.99 -19.58
CA PRO A 101 -7.70 -21.07 -18.61
C PRO A 101 -8.25 -19.64 -18.80
N VAL A 102 -8.55 -18.98 -17.69
CA VAL A 102 -9.02 -17.59 -17.70
C VAL A 102 -7.81 -16.68 -17.56
N HIS A 103 -7.67 -15.74 -18.49
CA HIS A 103 -6.63 -14.71 -18.49
C HIS A 103 -7.26 -13.34 -18.72
N VAL A 104 -7.18 -12.45 -17.74
CA VAL A 104 -7.75 -11.10 -17.82
C VAL A 104 -6.74 -10.06 -17.42
N ASP A 105 -6.26 -9.26 -18.37
CA ASP A 105 -5.52 -8.05 -18.08
C ASP A 105 -6.49 -6.94 -17.63
N GLN A 106 -6.58 -6.76 -16.31
CA GLN A 106 -7.46 -5.76 -15.69
C GLN A 106 -6.93 -4.33 -15.91
N ILE A 107 -5.62 -4.17 -16.11
CA ILE A 107 -5.02 -2.86 -16.35
C ILE A 107 -5.29 -2.40 -17.78
N GLU A 108 -5.23 -3.31 -18.74
CA GLU A 108 -5.68 -3.02 -20.12
C GLU A 108 -7.16 -2.66 -20.13
N TYR A 109 -7.99 -3.45 -19.41
CA TYR A 109 -9.43 -3.14 -19.26
C TYR A 109 -9.66 -1.72 -18.72
N ILE A 110 -8.94 -1.29 -17.69
CA ILE A 110 -9.04 0.07 -17.12
C ILE A 110 -8.73 1.11 -18.21
N ALA A 111 -7.63 0.93 -18.95
CA ALA A 111 -7.21 1.87 -19.99
C ALA A 111 -8.24 1.96 -21.12
N GLU A 112 -8.65 0.83 -21.71
CA GLU A 112 -9.64 0.80 -22.78
C GLU A 112 -11.02 1.30 -22.32
N LYS A 113 -11.41 1.00 -21.07
CA LYS A 113 -12.66 1.50 -20.51
C LYS A 113 -12.71 3.03 -20.42
N LEU A 114 -11.63 3.65 -19.96
CA LEU A 114 -11.55 5.10 -19.82
C LEU A 114 -11.35 5.79 -21.17
N LYS A 115 -10.66 5.16 -22.12
CA LYS A 115 -10.52 5.63 -23.50
C LYS A 115 -11.86 5.68 -24.20
N LYS A 116 -12.66 4.60 -24.09
CA LYS A 116 -13.98 4.52 -24.70
C LYS A 116 -15.02 5.40 -23.99
N SER A 117 -14.91 5.54 -22.65
CA SER A 117 -15.88 6.26 -21.83
C SER A 117 -15.17 7.04 -20.72
N PRO A 118 -14.69 8.26 -21.00
CA PRO A 118 -13.90 9.05 -20.03
C PRO A 118 -14.60 9.35 -18.71
N VAL A 119 -15.94 9.37 -18.70
CA VAL A 119 -16.73 9.60 -17.47
C VAL A 119 -17.05 8.32 -16.69
N SER A 120 -16.53 7.17 -17.14
CA SER A 120 -16.80 5.87 -16.50
C SER A 120 -16.38 5.85 -15.05
N ARG A 121 -17.18 5.17 -14.22
CA ARG A 121 -16.91 4.81 -12.83
C ARG A 121 -16.62 3.31 -12.68
N ARG A 122 -16.51 2.59 -13.81
CA ARG A 122 -16.37 1.13 -13.89
C ARG A 122 -14.94 0.68 -14.24
N ALA A 123 -13.98 1.60 -14.31
CA ALA A 123 -12.58 1.29 -14.53
C ALA A 123 -11.95 0.85 -13.21
N ILE A 124 -12.04 -0.44 -12.93
CA ILE A 124 -11.69 -1.06 -11.65
C ILE A 124 -10.95 -2.38 -11.91
N ALA A 125 -9.98 -2.68 -11.06
CA ALA A 125 -9.31 -3.96 -10.94
C ALA A 125 -9.40 -4.44 -9.49
N ILE A 126 -9.46 -5.76 -9.28
CA ILE A 126 -9.46 -6.41 -7.97
C ILE A 126 -8.33 -7.42 -7.89
N THR A 127 -7.85 -7.71 -6.69
CA THR A 127 -6.79 -8.71 -6.49
C THR A 127 -7.26 -9.91 -5.68
N TRP A 128 -8.30 -9.74 -4.87
CA TRP A 128 -8.88 -10.84 -4.12
C TRP A 128 -9.63 -11.81 -5.03
N ASN A 129 -9.29 -13.09 -4.91
CA ASN A 129 -9.98 -14.18 -5.59
C ASN A 129 -10.56 -15.15 -4.54
N PRO A 130 -11.87 -15.09 -4.26
CA PRO A 130 -12.47 -15.88 -3.18
C PRO A 130 -12.34 -17.39 -3.36
N VAL A 131 -12.12 -17.87 -4.58
CA VAL A 131 -11.94 -19.31 -4.84
C VAL A 131 -10.56 -19.82 -4.42
N ILE A 132 -9.58 -18.95 -4.39
CA ILE A 132 -8.18 -19.27 -4.11
C ILE A 132 -7.77 -18.74 -2.73
N ASP A 133 -8.06 -17.47 -2.45
CA ASP A 133 -7.46 -16.73 -1.35
C ASP A 133 -8.07 -17.07 0.00
N GLU A 134 -9.30 -17.64 0.04
CA GLU A 134 -9.88 -18.13 1.30
C GLU A 134 -9.10 -19.29 1.93
N GLN A 135 -8.24 -19.95 1.14
CA GLN A 135 -7.44 -21.10 1.55
C GLN A 135 -5.96 -20.75 1.79
N LEU A 136 -5.56 -19.49 1.57
CA LEU A 136 -4.17 -19.05 1.74
C LEU A 136 -3.97 -18.44 3.13
N ASP A 137 -2.86 -18.78 3.76
CA ASP A 137 -2.41 -18.14 5.00
C ASP A 137 -2.00 -16.69 4.74
N ASP A 138 -1.29 -16.43 3.63
CA ASP A 138 -0.96 -15.08 3.19
C ASP A 138 -1.75 -14.69 1.93
N CYS A 139 -2.85 -14.01 2.11
CA CYS A 139 -3.72 -13.54 1.03
C CYS A 139 -3.50 -12.06 0.71
N PRO A 140 -3.84 -11.59 -0.52
CA PRO A 140 -3.56 -10.23 -0.98
C PRO A 140 -4.03 -9.13 -0.04
N CYS A 141 -3.12 -8.23 0.35
CA CYS A 141 -3.45 -7.04 1.14
C CYS A 141 -4.09 -5.94 0.30
N LEU A 142 -3.58 -5.68 -0.91
CA LEU A 142 -4.25 -4.83 -1.89
C LEU A 142 -5.53 -5.54 -2.35
N GLN A 143 -6.66 -4.84 -2.32
CA GLN A 143 -7.96 -5.41 -2.70
C GLN A 143 -8.48 -4.84 -4.01
N LEU A 144 -8.25 -3.55 -4.23
CA LEU A 144 -8.91 -2.83 -5.31
C LEU A 144 -8.06 -1.67 -5.80
N VAL A 145 -8.06 -1.51 -7.13
CA VAL A 145 -7.56 -0.34 -7.84
C VAL A 145 -8.70 0.25 -8.66
N GLN A 146 -9.05 1.51 -8.46
CA GLN A 146 -10.03 2.24 -9.27
C GLN A 146 -9.41 3.48 -9.90
N CYS A 147 -9.61 3.63 -11.20
CA CYS A 147 -9.21 4.82 -11.94
C CYS A 147 -10.43 5.61 -12.44
N THR A 148 -10.30 6.92 -12.45
CA THR A 148 -11.30 7.84 -13.01
C THR A 148 -10.60 9.02 -13.67
N LEU A 149 -11.15 9.52 -14.78
CA LEU A 149 -10.73 10.80 -15.33
C LEU A 149 -11.53 11.93 -14.68
N ARG A 150 -10.82 12.92 -14.17
CA ARG A 150 -11.41 14.16 -13.62
C ARG A 150 -10.54 15.33 -14.03
N ASP A 151 -11.16 16.36 -14.58
CA ASP A 151 -10.48 17.58 -15.05
C ASP A 151 -9.30 17.27 -15.98
N GLY A 152 -9.48 16.29 -16.88
CA GLY A 152 -8.46 15.87 -17.84
C GLY A 152 -7.26 15.12 -17.21
N ARG A 153 -7.36 14.66 -15.95
CA ARG A 153 -6.30 13.97 -15.22
C ARG A 153 -6.77 12.58 -14.76
N LEU A 154 -5.86 11.62 -14.71
CA LEU A 154 -6.14 10.29 -14.17
C LEU A 154 -5.99 10.28 -12.65
N ALA A 155 -7.10 10.23 -11.94
CA ALA A 155 -7.11 9.95 -10.50
C ALA A 155 -7.16 8.45 -10.25
N MET A 156 -6.34 7.96 -9.28
CA MET A 156 -6.31 6.57 -8.85
C MET A 156 -6.66 6.46 -7.36
N ARG A 157 -7.44 5.46 -7.03
CA ARG A 157 -7.76 5.07 -5.63
C ARG A 157 -7.44 3.62 -5.45
N VAL A 158 -6.80 3.30 -4.33
CA VAL A 158 -6.47 1.92 -3.96
C VAL A 158 -6.99 1.60 -2.57
N ILE A 159 -7.37 0.35 -2.34
CA ILE A 159 -7.85 -0.13 -1.04
C ILE A 159 -7.04 -1.35 -0.63
N PHE A 160 -6.46 -1.27 0.57
CA PHE A 160 -5.80 -2.36 1.25
C PHE A 160 -6.67 -2.84 2.42
N ARG A 161 -6.88 -4.17 2.54
CA ARG A 161 -7.54 -4.77 3.72
C ARG A 161 -6.71 -4.58 4.98
N SER A 162 -5.40 -4.69 4.85
CA SER A 162 -4.39 -4.52 5.88
C SER A 162 -3.13 -3.97 5.24
N ASN A 163 -2.38 -3.11 5.94
CA ASN A 163 -1.14 -2.57 5.39
C ASN A 163 -0.12 -2.25 6.49
N ASP A 164 1.06 -2.86 6.41
CA ASP A 164 2.21 -2.45 7.21
C ASP A 164 2.68 -1.07 6.75
N MET A 165 2.33 -0.07 7.55
CA MET A 165 2.58 1.33 7.22
C MET A 165 4.03 1.76 7.41
N LEU A 166 4.82 1.01 8.17
CA LEU A 166 6.23 1.34 8.39
C LEU A 166 7.11 0.83 7.25
N THR A 167 7.00 -0.46 6.93
CA THR A 167 7.93 -1.11 6.00
C THR A 167 7.36 -1.25 4.59
N ALA A 168 6.10 -1.67 4.41
CA ALA A 168 5.55 -1.98 3.10
C ALA A 168 4.90 -0.78 2.39
N ALA A 169 4.19 0.09 3.11
CA ALA A 169 3.34 1.11 2.50
C ALA A 169 4.09 2.10 1.58
N GLY A 170 5.33 2.46 1.94
CA GLY A 170 6.16 3.34 1.11
C GLY A 170 6.43 2.75 -0.27
N ALA A 171 6.83 1.48 -0.33
CA ALA A 171 7.08 0.76 -1.58
C ALA A 171 5.77 0.52 -2.36
N ASN A 172 4.68 0.14 -1.67
CA ASN A 172 3.37 -0.04 -2.28
C ASN A 172 2.88 1.25 -2.95
N MET A 173 2.94 2.38 -2.24
CA MET A 173 2.52 3.68 -2.80
C MET A 173 3.38 4.07 -4.01
N TYR A 174 4.70 3.88 -3.92
CA TYR A 174 5.60 4.17 -5.04
C TYR A 174 5.23 3.36 -6.29
N ALA A 175 5.11 2.03 -6.15
CA ALA A 175 4.79 1.14 -7.26
C ALA A 175 3.41 1.42 -7.86
N LEU A 176 2.39 1.67 -7.02
CA LEU A 176 1.04 1.99 -7.50
C LEU A 176 0.96 3.37 -8.16
N VAL A 177 1.80 4.32 -7.76
CA VAL A 177 1.93 5.60 -8.48
C VAL A 177 2.64 5.43 -9.82
N GLN A 178 3.61 4.50 -9.95
CA GLN A 178 4.17 4.15 -11.26
C GLN A 178 3.12 3.43 -12.14
N LEU A 179 2.26 2.60 -11.57
CA LEU A 179 1.10 2.02 -12.27
C LEU A 179 0.14 3.12 -12.74
N GLN A 180 -0.19 4.09 -11.90
CA GLN A 180 -1.00 5.26 -12.29
C GLN A 180 -0.36 6.00 -13.46
N LYS A 181 0.94 6.24 -13.41
CA LYS A 181 1.70 6.90 -14.49
C LYS A 181 1.64 6.09 -15.79
N SER A 182 1.78 4.78 -15.73
CA SER A 182 1.67 3.88 -16.89
C SER A 182 0.28 3.98 -17.55
N ILE A 183 -0.79 3.87 -16.76
CA ILE A 183 -2.16 3.98 -17.28
C ILE A 183 -2.42 5.39 -17.85
N ALA A 184 -1.98 6.45 -17.16
CA ALA A 184 -2.10 7.83 -17.63
C ALA A 184 -1.40 8.03 -18.97
N GLY A 185 -0.20 7.44 -19.14
CA GLY A 185 0.54 7.44 -20.40
C GLY A 185 -0.21 6.76 -21.55
N ARG A 186 -0.85 5.61 -21.31
CA ARG A 186 -1.69 4.91 -22.30
C ARG A 186 -2.91 5.74 -22.74
N LEU A 187 -3.40 6.61 -21.85
CA LEU A 187 -4.53 7.51 -22.12
C LEU A 187 -4.12 8.88 -22.68
N GLY A 188 -2.83 9.20 -22.69
CA GLY A 188 -2.32 10.52 -23.12
C GLY A 188 -2.72 11.66 -22.18
N VAL A 189 -2.91 11.40 -20.88
CA VAL A 189 -3.33 12.39 -19.89
C VAL A 189 -2.32 12.46 -18.73
N PRO A 190 -2.23 13.59 -18.02
CA PRO A 190 -1.42 13.67 -16.80
C PRO A 190 -2.02 12.89 -15.63
N CYS A 191 -1.18 12.49 -14.68
CA CYS A 191 -1.62 11.95 -13.39
C CYS A 191 -2.37 13.05 -12.60
N GLY A 192 -3.51 12.63 -12.02
CA GLY A 192 -4.26 13.39 -11.03
C GLY A 192 -3.92 12.91 -9.61
N THR A 193 -4.87 13.06 -8.69
CA THR A 193 -4.72 12.64 -7.30
C THR A 193 -4.53 11.11 -7.18
N TYR A 194 -3.73 10.71 -6.19
CA TYR A 194 -3.62 9.34 -5.72
C TYR A 194 -4.23 9.25 -4.32
N THR A 195 -5.09 8.27 -4.09
CA THR A 195 -5.68 8.02 -2.78
C THR A 195 -5.41 6.57 -2.36
N HIS A 196 -4.73 6.41 -1.23
CA HIS A 196 -4.42 5.11 -0.63
C HIS A 196 -5.27 4.93 0.64
N ILE A 197 -6.13 3.93 0.63
CA ILE A 197 -7.00 3.60 1.76
C ILE A 197 -6.50 2.31 2.38
N SER A 198 -6.21 2.33 3.68
CA SER A 198 -5.94 1.13 4.46
C SER A 198 -7.05 0.96 5.50
N LEU A 199 -7.67 -0.23 5.51
CA LEU A 199 -8.74 -0.56 6.45
C LEU A 199 -8.15 -0.91 7.82
N VAL A 200 -7.00 -1.61 7.86
CA VAL A 200 -6.24 -1.91 9.07
C VAL A 200 -4.79 -1.45 8.87
N PRO A 201 -4.48 -0.14 9.04
CA PRO A 201 -3.12 0.36 9.01
C PRO A 201 -2.41 0.00 10.32
N HIS A 202 -1.24 -0.66 10.21
CA HIS A 202 -0.52 -1.17 11.37
C HIS A 202 1.00 -1.03 11.25
N ILE A 203 1.70 -1.22 12.36
CA ILE A 203 3.16 -1.25 12.47
C ILE A 203 3.55 -2.40 13.40
N TYR A 204 4.42 -3.29 12.97
CA TYR A 204 5.02 -4.35 13.78
C TYR A 204 6.15 -3.75 14.65
N TYR A 205 5.79 -3.08 15.72
CA TYR A 205 6.71 -2.22 16.48
C TYR A 205 7.84 -2.97 17.20
N LEU A 206 7.65 -4.23 17.56
CA LEU A 206 8.71 -5.04 18.16
C LEU A 206 9.67 -5.59 17.12
N ARG A 207 9.14 -6.07 16.00
CA ARG A 207 9.91 -6.64 14.90
C ARG A 207 10.77 -5.56 14.22
N ASP A 208 10.17 -4.39 13.94
CA ASP A 208 10.75 -3.35 13.11
C ASP A 208 11.20 -2.12 13.92
N MET A 209 11.59 -2.31 15.19
CA MET A 209 11.94 -1.21 16.12
C MET A 209 13.04 -0.29 15.57
N HIS A 210 14.04 -0.84 14.88
CA HIS A 210 15.12 -0.05 14.28
C HIS A 210 14.65 0.86 13.15
N ASP A 211 13.58 0.47 12.44
CA ASP A 211 12.99 1.25 11.35
C ASP A 211 12.08 2.37 11.87
N ILE A 212 11.62 2.28 13.10
CA ILE A 212 10.84 3.34 13.78
C ILE A 212 11.72 4.54 14.14
N GLU A 213 12.94 4.32 14.59
CA GLU A 213 13.85 5.39 15.08
C GLU A 213 14.02 6.56 14.08
N PRO A 214 14.20 6.34 12.77
CA PRO A 214 14.34 7.43 11.82
C PRO A 214 13.09 8.31 11.66
N PHE A 215 11.90 7.75 11.89
CA PHE A 215 10.65 8.50 11.83
C PHE A 215 10.39 9.31 13.10
N CYS A 216 11.01 8.90 14.20
CA CYS A 216 10.93 9.56 15.49
C CYS A 216 12.04 10.58 15.60
N GLY A 217 11.77 11.88 15.54
CA GLY A 217 12.78 12.90 15.90
C GLY A 217 13.41 12.60 17.26
N LYS A 218 14.66 12.96 17.48
CA LYS A 218 15.35 12.73 18.75
C LYS A 218 14.52 13.32 19.91
N GLY A 219 13.85 12.46 20.66
CA GLY A 219 13.19 12.78 21.92
C GLY A 219 11.65 12.89 21.89
N GLU A 220 10.98 13.00 20.73
CA GLU A 220 9.52 13.25 20.69
C GLU A 220 8.64 12.00 20.68
N PHE A 221 9.19 10.85 20.32
CA PHE A 221 8.40 9.63 20.06
C PHE A 221 8.53 8.53 21.11
N ILE A 222 9.27 8.80 22.15
CA ILE A 222 9.57 7.76 23.13
C ILE A 222 8.38 7.44 24.03
N GLN A 223 7.43 8.38 24.25
CA GLN A 223 6.40 8.19 25.27
C GLN A 223 5.31 7.16 24.92
N PRO A 224 4.61 7.19 23.78
CA PRO A 224 3.58 6.19 23.50
C PRO A 224 4.15 4.79 23.27
N VAL A 225 5.27 4.68 22.54
CA VAL A 225 5.95 3.39 22.30
C VAL A 225 6.55 2.85 23.60
N GLN A 226 7.07 3.71 24.50
CA GLN A 226 7.55 3.29 25.82
C GLN A 226 6.42 2.88 26.76
N GLU A 227 5.29 3.57 26.76
CA GLU A 227 4.12 3.19 27.56
C GLU A 227 3.56 1.85 27.08
N VAL A 228 3.50 1.65 25.77
CA VAL A 228 3.14 0.39 25.14
C VAL A 228 4.15 -0.71 25.47
N CYS A 229 5.46 -0.44 25.36
CA CYS A 229 6.51 -1.37 25.70
C CYS A 229 6.54 -1.70 27.21
N ARG A 230 6.23 -0.74 28.09
CA ARG A 230 6.07 -0.97 29.52
C ARG A 230 4.89 -1.87 29.83
N ALA A 231 3.76 -1.67 29.14
CA ALA A 231 2.56 -2.50 29.30
C ALA A 231 2.77 -3.95 28.85
N CYS A 232 3.52 -4.19 27.75
CA CYS A 232 3.78 -5.53 27.25
C CYS A 232 4.99 -6.23 27.88
N GLY A 233 5.88 -5.50 28.59
CA GLY A 233 7.06 -6.05 29.29
C GLY A 233 8.14 -6.67 28.38
N ARG A 234 7.98 -6.66 27.07
CA ARG A 234 8.86 -7.33 26.09
C ARG A 234 9.89 -6.42 25.44
N CYS A 235 9.80 -5.11 25.61
CA CYS A 235 10.73 -4.16 24.98
C CYS A 235 12.08 -4.16 25.72
N PRO A 236 13.22 -4.39 25.01
CA PRO A 236 14.56 -4.36 25.62
C PRO A 236 14.91 -3.02 26.29
N ARG A 237 14.38 -1.90 25.81
CA ARG A 237 14.61 -0.55 26.33
C ARG A 237 13.74 -0.18 27.54
N ALA A 238 12.68 -0.95 27.86
CA ALA A 238 11.88 -0.75 29.07
C ALA A 238 12.65 -1.09 30.36
N LYS A 239 13.83 -1.70 30.23
CA LYS A 239 14.68 -2.11 31.37
C LYS A 239 15.77 -1.09 31.73
N THR A 240 15.85 0.04 31.03
CA THR A 240 16.93 1.05 31.18
C THR A 240 16.41 2.45 31.53
N VAL A 241 15.44 2.56 32.43
CA VAL A 241 15.11 3.80 33.15
C VAL A 241 14.82 3.47 34.61
#